data_16a4baba771aff30999b984f4b7a3dbd
#
_entry.id   16a4baba771aff30999b984f4b7a3dbd
#
_cell.length_a   1.000
_cell.length_b   1.000
_cell.length_c   1.000
_cell.angle_alpha   90.00
_cell.angle_beta   90.00
_cell.angle_gamma   90.00
#
_symmetry.space_group_name_H-M   'P 1'
#
loop_
_entity.id
_entity.type
_entity.pdbx_description
1 polymer ?
#
loop_
_entity_poly.entity_id
_entity_poly.type
_entity_poly.pdbx_seq_one_letter_code
_entity_poly.pdbx_strand_id
1 'polypeptide(L)'
;MKINKVCFLALLYATLSIAGVSAQEITYRSPVDFPISLSGNVGEARSNHFHTGLDIRGGGVVGAPIYSVAKGYVSRIFVSPYGYGKALYVTHFDGTTAVYGHLDRFAPSIAQWVENQQYARQSFSVDLYPPRNLFTISRGQVIAYLGNSGSSGGPHLHFELRAALSMNPMNIGHSRIFSIADNVPPIVRKVHLYLQDTVLGVPIFSLAATIDAKKNSTGQYELTTPILYFEKPAYLAYDVIDYKNGSNFTMGIYSMEQKVNGTTNFRFAIDNISFTTTRYSNAFTQYNLTKQTRGDVIRAFVAPNNLLHNYMTNINDGIIMPPKKLGERLKITTTIVDDNNNSTNIEFYLARGDSRHINTIPDNNVSIVPWDRDFQYRDHAMTVDIPARSVYETQIMKFSYDGKYYRIGDKNIPLQKFIVLKTIDLIEPKLRSKALFVNSAGHGAGGEFIDGQMVLRTRNFDVYSIAYDTIKPSIAIVKPGANNTLKFKITDNLSGVASYRLTINGKWALAEYDPKTSSLVHRFKPNATPQERAIELKVVDRKRNVNIINTKQKW
;
A
#
# COMPACT_ATOMS: atom_id res chain seq x y z
N MET A 1 1.40 86.00 29.65
CA MET A 1 2.38 85.31 30.50
C MET A 1 1.74 83.95 30.90
N LYS A 2 1.96 82.91 30.14
CA LYS A 2 1.48 81.55 30.45
C LYS A 2 2.63 80.61 30.15
N ILE A 3 3.07 79.91 31.17
CA ILE A 3 4.16 78.92 31.15
C ILE A 3 3.58 77.59 30.73
N ASN A 4 4.11 77.03 29.62
CA ASN A 4 3.76 75.66 29.18
C ASN A 4 4.66 74.65 29.87
N LYS A 5 4.06 73.69 30.59
CA LYS A 5 4.74 72.51 31.11
C LYS A 5 4.78 71.45 30.03
N VAL A 6 6.00 71.07 29.64
CA VAL A 6 6.25 69.91 28.77
C VAL A 6 6.43 68.69 29.66
N CYS A 7 5.52 67.71 29.55
CA CYS A 7 5.67 66.39 30.17
C CYS A 7 6.54 65.52 29.29
N PHE A 8 7.71 65.08 29.79
CA PHE A 8 8.51 64.03 29.19
C PHE A 8 7.90 62.65 29.59
N LEU A 9 7.40 61.92 28.60
CA LEU A 9 7.02 60.52 28.77
C LEU A 9 8.27 59.69 28.45
N ALA A 10 8.89 59.08 29.45
CA ALA A 10 9.95 58.09 29.28
C ALA A 10 9.32 56.75 28.91
N LEU A 11 9.46 56.28 27.64
CA LEU A 11 9.12 54.91 27.22
C LEU A 11 10.23 53.97 27.71
N LEU A 12 9.90 53.14 28.69
CA LEU A 12 10.71 52.00 29.12
C LEU A 12 10.57 50.86 28.10
N TYR A 13 11.55 50.66 27.24
CA TYR A 13 11.64 49.45 26.40
C TYR A 13 12.15 48.30 27.26
N ALA A 14 11.23 47.42 27.70
CA ALA A 14 11.56 46.12 28.24
C ALA A 14 11.95 45.21 27.08
N THR A 15 13.22 44.98 26.85
CA THR A 15 13.73 43.93 25.95
C THR A 15 13.49 42.59 26.61
N LEU A 16 12.39 41.93 26.23
CA LEU A 16 12.21 40.48 26.49
C LEU A 16 13.28 39.75 25.67
N SER A 17 14.36 39.33 26.34
CA SER A 17 15.27 38.32 25.80
C SER A 17 14.49 37.00 25.71
N ILE A 18 13.93 36.70 24.56
CA ILE A 18 13.47 35.33 24.25
C ILE A 18 14.75 34.51 24.18
N ALA A 19 15.08 33.82 25.27
CA ALA A 19 16.07 32.75 25.24
C ALA A 19 15.60 31.76 24.19
N GLY A 20 16.19 31.82 23.00
CA GLY A 20 15.98 30.83 21.95
C GLY A 20 16.34 29.48 22.54
N VAL A 21 15.35 28.68 22.84
CA VAL A 21 15.56 27.25 23.07
C VAL A 21 16.11 26.74 21.75
N SER A 22 17.43 26.59 21.67
CA SER A 22 18.08 25.90 20.58
C SER A 22 17.48 24.52 20.56
N ALA A 23 16.63 24.23 19.57
CA ALA A 23 16.15 22.89 19.33
C ALA A 23 17.39 22.03 19.10
N GLN A 24 17.74 21.20 20.07
CA GLN A 24 18.87 20.29 19.97
C GLN A 24 18.60 19.39 18.77
N GLU A 25 19.42 19.50 17.73
CA GLU A 25 19.29 18.72 16.51
C GLU A 25 19.35 17.23 16.87
N ILE A 26 18.25 16.52 16.65
CA ILE A 26 18.16 15.10 17.01
C ILE A 26 18.99 14.31 16.00
N THR A 27 20.05 13.70 16.47
CA THR A 27 20.85 12.77 15.69
C THR A 27 20.21 11.38 15.74
N TYR A 28 19.66 10.92 14.63
CA TYR A 28 19.14 9.56 14.50
C TYR A 28 20.27 8.55 14.35
N ARG A 29 20.07 7.34 14.88
CA ARG A 29 20.92 6.17 14.60
C ARG A 29 20.16 5.15 13.76
N SER A 30 20.88 4.22 13.11
CA SER A 30 20.27 3.05 12.48
C SER A 30 19.40 2.25 13.48
N PRO A 31 18.22 1.76 13.08
CA PRO A 31 17.40 0.87 13.91
C PRO A 31 18.00 -0.53 14.09
N VAL A 32 19.08 -0.85 13.39
CA VAL A 32 19.80 -2.14 13.43
C VAL A 32 21.31 -1.91 13.56
N ASP A 33 22.06 -2.92 14.04
CA ASP A 33 23.52 -2.86 14.22
C ASP A 33 24.31 -3.55 13.09
N PHE A 34 23.64 -3.91 12.01
CA PHE A 34 24.26 -4.47 10.81
C PHE A 34 24.08 -3.54 9.61
N PRO A 35 24.85 -3.69 8.53
CA PRO A 35 24.69 -2.90 7.31
C PRO A 35 23.27 -3.03 6.75
N ILE A 36 22.63 -1.89 6.43
CA ILE A 36 21.26 -1.89 5.91
C ILE A 36 21.25 -2.45 4.49
N SER A 37 20.51 -3.55 4.31
CA SER A 37 20.12 -4.10 3.01
C SER A 37 18.61 -4.07 2.89
N LEU A 38 18.10 -3.55 1.78
CA LEU A 38 16.66 -3.32 1.58
C LEU A 38 16.01 -4.39 0.72
N SER A 39 14.74 -4.68 1.01
CA SER A 39 13.82 -5.41 0.12
C SER A 39 12.66 -4.54 -0.37
N GLY A 40 12.61 -3.27 0.01
CA GLY A 40 11.67 -2.25 -0.44
C GLY A 40 12.06 -0.88 0.13
N ASN A 41 11.82 0.18 -0.62
CA ASN A 41 12.07 1.56 -0.23
C ASN A 41 10.79 2.41 -0.18
N VAL A 42 10.91 3.63 0.34
CA VAL A 42 9.79 4.59 0.39
C VAL A 42 9.41 5.00 -1.03
N GLY A 43 8.10 4.96 -1.34
CA GLY A 43 7.60 5.39 -2.64
C GLY A 43 7.47 4.28 -3.69
N GLU A 44 7.92 3.07 -3.41
CA GLU A 44 7.64 1.91 -4.25
C GLU A 44 6.13 1.77 -4.46
N ALA A 45 5.67 1.71 -5.71
CA ALA A 45 4.25 1.56 -6.00
C ALA A 45 3.80 0.12 -5.76
N ARG A 46 2.98 -0.08 -4.74
CA ARG A 46 2.35 -1.36 -4.43
C ARG A 46 0.88 -1.34 -4.81
N SER A 47 0.27 -2.50 -4.86
CA SER A 47 -1.17 -2.59 -5.15
C SER A 47 -1.96 -1.77 -4.13
N ASN A 48 -2.60 -0.71 -4.62
CA ASN A 48 -3.48 0.19 -3.87
C ASN A 48 -2.81 1.14 -2.85
N HIS A 49 -1.48 1.23 -2.80
CA HIS A 49 -0.78 2.18 -1.94
C HIS A 49 0.69 2.34 -2.37
N PHE A 50 1.33 3.41 -1.94
CA PHE A 50 2.78 3.50 -1.93
C PHE A 50 3.35 2.85 -0.67
N HIS A 51 4.50 2.21 -0.79
CA HIS A 51 5.25 1.74 0.35
C HIS A 51 5.74 2.92 1.19
N THR A 52 5.48 2.89 2.50
CA THR A 52 5.63 4.04 3.40
C THR A 52 6.93 4.03 4.21
N GLY A 53 7.75 2.98 4.08
CA GLY A 53 8.95 2.80 4.88
C GLY A 53 10.11 2.17 4.13
N LEU A 54 11.13 1.80 4.88
CA LEU A 54 12.22 0.94 4.45
C LEU A 54 11.99 -0.47 4.97
N ASP A 55 12.02 -1.46 4.08
CA ASP A 55 11.98 -2.87 4.45
C ASP A 55 13.43 -3.38 4.63
N ILE A 56 13.93 -3.32 5.88
CA ILE A 56 15.31 -3.63 6.25
C ILE A 56 15.45 -5.12 6.55
N ARG A 57 16.28 -5.81 5.80
CA ARG A 57 16.50 -7.26 5.92
C ARG A 57 17.54 -7.60 6.99
N GLY A 58 17.26 -8.64 7.78
CA GLY A 58 18.20 -9.20 8.78
C GLY A 58 18.73 -10.58 8.38
N GLY A 59 19.24 -10.74 7.14
CA GLY A 59 19.76 -12.01 6.66
C GLY A 59 18.71 -13.12 6.46
N GLY A 60 17.42 -12.78 6.42
CA GLY A 60 16.32 -13.76 6.24
C GLY A 60 15.94 -14.52 7.51
N VAL A 61 16.44 -14.11 8.68
CA VAL A 61 16.14 -14.74 9.99
C VAL A 61 15.42 -13.75 10.91
N VAL A 62 14.65 -14.27 11.86
CA VAL A 62 13.99 -13.49 12.91
C VAL A 62 14.87 -13.39 14.16
N GLY A 63 14.61 -12.39 15.02
CA GLY A 63 15.19 -12.30 16.36
C GLY A 63 16.35 -11.33 16.52
N ALA A 64 16.82 -10.67 15.44
CA ALA A 64 17.82 -9.61 15.54
C ALA A 64 17.27 -8.44 16.39
N PRO A 65 18.06 -7.83 17.31
CA PRO A 65 17.64 -6.71 18.10
C PRO A 65 17.29 -5.48 17.24
N ILE A 66 16.20 -4.80 17.61
CA ILE A 66 15.76 -3.54 17.01
C ILE A 66 15.92 -2.44 18.05
N TYR A 67 16.56 -1.36 17.63
CA TYR A 67 16.95 -0.25 18.49
C TYR A 67 16.11 0.99 18.19
N SER A 68 15.80 1.76 19.24
CA SER A 68 15.20 3.08 19.05
C SER A 68 16.19 4.02 18.35
N VAL A 69 15.74 4.64 17.26
CA VAL A 69 16.58 5.54 16.46
C VAL A 69 16.90 6.85 17.17
N ALA A 70 16.03 7.30 18.10
CA ALA A 70 16.24 8.51 18.90
C ALA A 70 15.56 8.38 20.28
N LYS A 71 15.83 9.33 21.18
CA LYS A 71 15.18 9.41 22.49
C LYS A 71 13.70 9.80 22.33
N GLY A 72 12.82 9.16 23.09
CA GLY A 72 11.39 9.41 23.01
C GLY A 72 10.58 8.58 24.01
N TYR A 73 9.34 8.28 23.66
CA TYR A 73 8.44 7.42 24.44
C TYR A 73 7.57 6.58 23.50
N VAL A 74 7.15 5.42 23.96
CA VAL A 74 6.19 4.57 23.21
C VAL A 74 4.83 5.24 23.23
N SER A 75 4.36 5.68 22.06
CA SER A 75 3.07 6.38 21.90
C SER A 75 1.94 5.46 21.48
N ARG A 76 2.25 4.34 20.78
CA ARG A 76 1.26 3.36 20.34
C ARG A 76 1.90 1.98 20.20
N ILE A 77 1.15 0.94 20.53
CA ILE A 77 1.50 -0.46 20.30
C ILE A 77 0.35 -1.12 19.56
N PHE A 78 0.63 -1.70 18.41
CA PHE A 78 -0.36 -2.35 17.57
C PHE A 78 -0.01 -3.82 17.40
N VAL A 79 -1.00 -4.71 17.59
CA VAL A 79 -0.87 -6.16 17.37
C VAL A 79 -2.06 -6.62 16.55
N SER A 80 -1.79 -7.23 15.39
CA SER A 80 -2.79 -7.76 14.49
C SER A 80 -2.21 -8.95 13.70
N PRO A 81 -3.03 -9.90 13.25
CA PRO A 81 -2.59 -10.91 12.28
C PRO A 81 -2.35 -10.35 10.88
N TYR A 82 -2.73 -9.09 10.62
CA TYR A 82 -2.67 -8.42 9.31
C TYR A 82 -1.88 -7.11 9.36
N GLY A 83 -1.60 -6.52 8.19
CA GLY A 83 -0.91 -5.24 8.06
C GLY A 83 0.49 -5.30 8.68
N TYR A 84 0.82 -4.33 9.55
CA TYR A 84 2.12 -4.27 10.24
C TYR A 84 2.39 -5.41 11.22
N GLY A 85 1.43 -6.27 11.51
CA GLY A 85 1.61 -7.35 12.46
C GLY A 85 1.75 -6.83 13.89
N LYS A 86 2.87 -7.12 14.54
CA LYS A 86 3.29 -6.46 15.78
C LYS A 86 4.07 -5.20 15.41
N ALA A 87 3.57 -4.04 15.80
CA ALA A 87 4.19 -2.76 15.53
C ALA A 87 4.33 -1.90 16.78
N LEU A 88 5.45 -1.16 16.85
CA LEU A 88 5.77 -0.23 17.91
C LEU A 88 5.95 1.17 17.33
N TYR A 89 5.33 2.16 17.97
CA TYR A 89 5.44 3.57 17.60
C TYR A 89 6.17 4.30 18.72
N VAL A 90 7.27 4.96 18.39
CA VAL A 90 8.05 5.78 19.31
C VAL A 90 8.00 7.22 18.86
N THR A 91 7.37 8.08 19.65
CA THR A 91 7.34 9.53 19.39
C THR A 91 8.57 10.17 20.05
N HIS A 92 9.34 10.89 19.26
CA HIS A 92 10.57 11.57 19.66
C HIS A 92 10.29 12.99 20.14
N PHE A 93 11.29 13.62 20.78
CA PHE A 93 11.12 14.95 21.37
C PHE A 93 11.11 16.09 20.34
N ASP A 94 11.51 15.85 19.09
CA ASP A 94 11.29 16.74 17.95
C ASP A 94 9.88 16.62 17.35
N GLY A 95 9.05 15.74 17.92
CA GLY A 95 7.69 15.47 17.49
C GLY A 95 7.57 14.41 16.39
N THR A 96 8.66 13.97 15.76
CA THR A 96 8.62 12.88 14.78
C THR A 96 8.20 11.56 15.45
N THR A 97 7.66 10.63 14.67
CA THR A 97 7.28 9.30 15.17
C THR A 97 7.91 8.23 14.30
N ALA A 98 8.78 7.40 14.91
CA ALA A 98 9.28 6.19 14.28
C ALA A 98 8.28 5.04 14.43
N VAL A 99 8.07 4.28 13.34
CA VAL A 99 7.23 3.08 13.32
C VAL A 99 8.11 1.88 12.99
N TYR A 100 8.01 0.87 13.83
CA TYR A 100 8.73 -0.41 13.69
C TYR A 100 7.71 -1.51 13.49
N GLY A 101 7.60 -2.05 12.28
CA GLY A 101 6.62 -3.05 11.88
C GLY A 101 7.20 -4.46 11.72
N HIS A 102 6.31 -5.43 11.58
CA HIS A 102 6.59 -6.85 11.36
C HIS A 102 7.41 -7.53 12.47
N LEU A 103 7.39 -6.98 13.69
CA LEU A 103 8.19 -7.43 14.81
C LEU A 103 7.87 -8.90 15.20
N ASP A 104 8.88 -9.64 15.66
CA ASP A 104 8.73 -10.96 16.27
C ASP A 104 8.13 -10.82 17.67
N ARG A 105 8.78 -10.00 18.52
CA ARG A 105 8.38 -9.70 19.88
C ARG A 105 8.87 -8.32 20.30
N PHE A 106 8.22 -7.76 21.28
CA PHE A 106 8.66 -6.53 21.96
C PHE A 106 9.75 -6.81 23.00
N ALA A 107 10.46 -5.78 23.45
CA ALA A 107 11.34 -5.87 24.61
C ALA A 107 10.55 -6.33 25.87
N PRO A 108 11.18 -7.00 26.84
CA PRO A 108 10.47 -7.72 27.91
C PRO A 108 9.43 -6.90 28.68
N SER A 109 9.73 -5.67 29.09
CA SER A 109 8.80 -4.80 29.82
C SER A 109 7.57 -4.43 29.00
N ILE A 110 7.77 -4.12 27.72
CA ILE A 110 6.69 -3.79 26.78
C ILE A 110 5.85 -5.05 26.50
N ALA A 111 6.51 -6.19 26.24
CA ALA A 111 5.84 -7.47 25.98
C ALA A 111 4.92 -7.89 27.12
N GLN A 112 5.40 -7.80 28.37
CA GLN A 112 4.60 -8.15 29.54
C GLN A 112 3.36 -7.25 29.69
N TRP A 113 3.52 -5.95 29.45
CA TRP A 113 2.39 -5.02 29.51
C TRP A 113 1.36 -5.30 28.41
N VAL A 114 1.81 -5.56 27.18
CA VAL A 114 0.93 -5.94 26.06
C VAL A 114 0.17 -7.23 26.36
N GLU A 115 0.85 -8.27 26.86
CA GLU A 115 0.22 -9.54 27.24
C GLU A 115 -0.87 -9.32 28.28
N ASN A 116 -0.63 -8.52 29.32
CA ASN A 116 -1.63 -8.18 30.34
C ASN A 116 -2.86 -7.50 29.71
N GLN A 117 -2.66 -6.59 28.73
CA GLN A 117 -3.74 -5.94 28.01
C GLN A 117 -4.53 -6.92 27.14
N GLN A 118 -3.86 -7.88 26.50
CA GLN A 118 -4.49 -8.94 25.70
C GLN A 118 -5.34 -9.88 26.57
N TYR A 119 -4.83 -10.28 27.72
CA TYR A 119 -5.59 -11.09 28.70
C TYR A 119 -6.79 -10.34 29.26
N ALA A 120 -6.64 -9.06 29.63
CA ALA A 120 -7.74 -8.24 30.13
C ALA A 120 -8.88 -8.08 29.09
N ARG A 121 -8.53 -8.02 27.80
CA ARG A 121 -9.48 -7.90 26.69
C ARG A 121 -9.89 -9.24 26.09
N GLN A 122 -9.27 -10.35 26.49
CA GLN A 122 -9.40 -11.66 25.87
C GLN A 122 -9.28 -11.59 24.33
N SER A 123 -8.28 -10.88 23.85
CA SER A 123 -8.04 -10.66 22.41
C SER A 123 -6.55 -10.70 22.09
N PHE A 124 -6.19 -11.39 21.00
CA PHE A 124 -4.84 -11.30 20.44
C PHE A 124 -4.60 -9.93 19.83
N SER A 125 -5.56 -9.44 19.05
CA SER A 125 -5.44 -8.14 18.38
C SER A 125 -5.74 -7.01 19.34
N VAL A 126 -4.80 -6.06 19.44
CA VAL A 126 -4.95 -4.87 20.30
C VAL A 126 -4.35 -3.65 19.60
N ASP A 127 -4.95 -2.50 19.89
CA ASP A 127 -4.44 -1.17 19.55
C ASP A 127 -4.36 -0.36 20.84
N LEU A 128 -3.15 -0.11 21.33
CA LEU A 128 -2.87 0.37 22.67
C LEU A 128 -2.13 1.70 22.62
N TYR A 129 -2.52 2.61 23.50
CA TYR A 129 -1.90 3.94 23.65
C TYR A 129 -1.41 4.08 25.09
N PRO A 130 -0.15 3.67 25.38
CA PRO A 130 0.41 3.77 26.73
C PRO A 130 0.48 5.22 27.20
N PRO A 131 0.33 5.50 28.51
CA PRO A 131 0.64 6.81 29.07
C PRO A 131 2.07 7.24 28.71
N ARG A 132 2.27 8.52 28.39
CA ARG A 132 3.56 9.05 27.89
C ARG A 132 4.77 8.73 28.77
N ASN A 133 4.55 8.61 30.07
CA ASN A 133 5.59 8.32 31.07
C ASN A 133 5.80 6.82 31.33
N LEU A 134 4.98 5.94 30.74
CA LEU A 134 5.06 4.49 31.04
C LEU A 134 6.31 3.85 30.43
N PHE A 135 6.62 4.19 29.19
CA PHE A 135 7.78 3.66 28.47
C PHE A 135 8.60 4.81 27.86
N THR A 136 9.45 5.40 28.68
CA THR A 136 10.48 6.33 28.19
C THR A 136 11.61 5.53 27.56
N ILE A 137 12.03 5.89 26.38
CA ILE A 137 12.99 5.16 25.54
C ILE A 137 14.23 6.03 25.29
N SER A 138 15.40 5.47 25.50
CA SER A 138 16.68 6.10 25.14
C SER A 138 17.05 5.79 23.68
N ARG A 139 17.80 6.70 23.01
CA ARG A 139 18.41 6.42 21.72
C ARG A 139 19.34 5.21 21.83
N GLY A 140 19.16 4.20 20.96
CA GLY A 140 19.95 2.96 20.99
C GLY A 140 19.47 1.92 22.00
N GLN A 141 18.37 2.15 22.71
CA GLN A 141 17.75 1.13 23.55
C GLN A 141 17.11 0.06 22.68
N VAL A 142 17.30 -1.24 23.05
CA VAL A 142 16.56 -2.35 22.43
C VAL A 142 15.10 -2.25 22.79
N ILE A 143 14.22 -2.15 21.80
CA ILE A 143 12.76 -1.98 21.98
C ILE A 143 11.96 -3.18 21.47
N ALA A 144 12.52 -3.95 20.55
CA ALA A 144 11.87 -5.09 19.95
C ALA A 144 12.89 -5.99 19.23
N TYR A 145 12.37 -6.99 18.53
CA TYR A 145 13.18 -7.92 17.72
C TYR A 145 12.58 -8.09 16.33
N LEU A 146 13.43 -8.12 15.30
CA LEU A 146 13.09 -8.31 13.89
C LEU A 146 12.26 -9.57 13.70
N GLY A 147 11.19 -9.50 12.94
CA GLY A 147 10.25 -10.60 12.76
C GLY A 147 9.71 -10.75 11.35
N ASN A 148 8.55 -11.39 11.28
CA ASN A 148 7.79 -11.64 10.05
C ASN A 148 6.28 -11.65 10.35
N SER A 149 5.81 -10.88 11.33
CA SER A 149 4.39 -10.85 11.71
C SER A 149 3.57 -10.01 10.75
N GLY A 150 2.24 -10.24 10.70
CA GLY A 150 1.33 -9.51 9.83
C GLY A 150 1.46 -9.87 8.35
N SER A 151 1.18 -8.91 7.47
CA SER A 151 1.18 -9.11 6.00
C SER A 151 2.59 -8.97 5.41
N SER A 152 3.56 -9.73 5.94
CA SER A 152 4.96 -9.74 5.50
C SER A 152 5.27 -10.97 4.69
N GLY A 153 6.01 -10.83 3.58
CA GLY A 153 6.44 -11.92 2.70
C GLY A 153 7.68 -12.70 3.18
N GLY A 154 8.39 -12.20 4.21
CA GLY A 154 9.60 -12.81 4.77
C GLY A 154 10.20 -11.96 5.89
N PRO A 155 11.17 -12.45 6.67
CA PRO A 155 11.75 -11.71 7.79
C PRO A 155 12.40 -10.40 7.38
N HIS A 156 11.89 -9.26 7.89
CA HIS A 156 12.44 -7.92 7.75
C HIS A 156 11.86 -6.98 8.82
N LEU A 157 12.49 -5.83 9.01
CA LEU A 157 11.94 -4.70 9.75
C LEU A 157 11.33 -3.72 8.74
N HIS A 158 10.04 -3.47 8.80
CA HIS A 158 9.43 -2.31 8.17
C HIS A 158 9.64 -1.10 9.07
N PHE A 159 10.37 -0.09 8.58
CA PHE A 159 10.73 1.10 9.35
C PHE A 159 10.24 2.36 8.67
N GLU A 160 9.49 3.20 9.41
CA GLU A 160 9.07 4.53 8.96
C GLU A 160 9.54 5.60 9.92
N LEU A 161 9.79 6.80 9.40
CA LEU A 161 9.86 8.03 10.19
C LEU A 161 8.78 8.97 9.68
N ARG A 162 7.86 9.36 10.56
CA ARG A 162 6.71 10.20 10.23
C ARG A 162 6.92 11.62 10.73
N ALA A 163 6.49 12.58 9.91
CA ALA A 163 6.57 13.99 10.26
C ALA A 163 5.67 14.34 11.46
N ALA A 164 6.14 15.23 12.31
CA ALA A 164 5.53 15.58 13.60
C ALA A 164 4.05 15.97 13.54
N LEU A 165 3.69 16.84 12.59
CA LEU A 165 2.33 17.39 12.53
C LEU A 165 1.40 16.60 11.63
N SER A 166 1.88 16.21 10.44
CA SER A 166 1.04 15.52 9.45
C SER A 166 0.93 14.02 9.68
N MET A 167 1.86 13.42 10.43
CA MET A 167 2.05 11.98 10.55
C MET A 167 2.27 11.27 9.20
N ASN A 168 2.59 12.03 8.16
CA ASN A 168 2.95 11.48 6.86
C ASN A 168 4.34 10.84 6.93
N PRO A 169 4.52 9.62 6.40
CA PRO A 169 5.83 9.00 6.22
C PRO A 169 6.72 9.89 5.34
N MET A 170 7.93 10.17 5.82
CA MET A 170 8.96 10.89 5.10
C MET A 170 9.79 9.93 4.25
N ASN A 171 10.31 10.39 3.12
CA ASN A 171 11.27 9.59 2.34
C ASN A 171 12.65 9.62 3.00
N ILE A 172 12.82 8.71 3.96
CA ILE A 172 14.06 8.57 4.74
C ILE A 172 15.22 7.96 3.95
N GLY A 173 14.97 7.32 2.83
CA GLY A 173 15.99 6.90 1.86
C GLY A 173 16.64 8.12 1.24
N HIS A 174 15.84 9.02 0.69
CA HIS A 174 16.31 10.24 0.03
C HIS A 174 16.92 11.25 1.02
N SER A 175 16.35 11.41 2.21
CA SER A 175 16.86 12.33 3.25
C SER A 175 18.20 11.91 3.87
N ARG A 176 18.68 10.69 3.56
CA ARG A 176 19.97 10.13 4.02
C ARG A 176 20.15 10.13 5.55
N ILE A 177 19.04 10.00 6.27
CA ILE A 177 19.08 9.83 7.74
C ILE A 177 19.92 8.62 8.14
N PHE A 178 19.92 7.58 7.30
CA PHE A 178 20.79 6.42 7.45
C PHE A 178 21.72 6.28 6.26
N SER A 179 22.93 5.74 6.50
CA SER A 179 23.86 5.40 5.43
C SER A 179 23.39 4.10 4.75
N ILE A 180 22.88 4.22 3.52
CA ILE A 180 22.49 3.10 2.66
C ILE A 180 23.35 3.20 1.40
N ALA A 181 24.25 2.22 1.23
CA ALA A 181 25.16 2.22 0.09
C ALA A 181 24.40 1.93 -1.20
N ASP A 182 24.51 2.84 -2.16
CA ASP A 182 23.95 2.67 -3.49
C ASP A 182 24.62 3.57 -4.52
N ASN A 183 25.06 2.94 -5.63
CA ASN A 183 25.60 3.61 -6.81
C ASN A 183 25.04 3.00 -8.10
N VAL A 184 23.91 2.30 -8.01
CA VAL A 184 23.23 1.68 -9.16
C VAL A 184 22.16 2.63 -9.65
N PRO A 185 22.30 3.26 -10.84
CA PRO A 185 21.26 4.14 -11.36
C PRO A 185 20.05 3.33 -11.86
N PRO A 186 18.84 3.92 -11.83
CA PRO A 186 17.64 3.31 -12.35
C PRO A 186 17.79 2.79 -13.80
N ILE A 187 17.09 1.74 -14.12
CA ILE A 187 17.11 1.08 -15.41
C ILE A 187 15.80 1.38 -16.14
N VAL A 188 15.89 1.98 -17.34
CA VAL A 188 14.73 2.15 -18.23
C VAL A 188 14.69 0.95 -19.17
N ARG A 189 13.59 0.18 -19.14
CA ARG A 189 13.43 -1.01 -19.97
C ARG A 189 12.64 -0.74 -21.25
N LYS A 190 11.54 0.03 -21.10
CA LYS A 190 10.61 0.34 -22.20
C LYS A 190 10.03 1.73 -22.05
N VAL A 191 9.63 2.30 -23.18
CA VAL A 191 8.76 3.47 -23.24
C VAL A 191 7.49 3.09 -23.99
N HIS A 192 6.35 3.46 -23.41
CA HIS A 192 5.03 3.23 -23.97
C HIS A 192 4.44 4.55 -24.42
N LEU A 193 3.93 4.60 -25.66
CA LEU A 193 3.19 5.73 -26.21
C LEU A 193 1.70 5.44 -26.15
N TYR A 194 0.96 6.32 -25.52
CA TYR A 194 -0.50 6.29 -25.45
C TYR A 194 -1.06 7.45 -26.28
N LEU A 195 -2.01 7.15 -27.16
CA LEU A 195 -2.70 8.15 -27.98
C LEU A 195 -4.13 8.34 -27.50
N GLN A 196 -4.56 9.60 -27.51
CA GLN A 196 -5.93 9.98 -27.18
C GLN A 196 -6.82 9.85 -28.42
N ASP A 197 -7.86 9.06 -28.30
CA ASP A 197 -8.96 8.99 -29.24
C ASP A 197 -10.25 9.52 -28.64
N THR A 198 -11.20 9.87 -29.49
CA THR A 198 -12.57 10.14 -29.07
C THR A 198 -13.44 8.94 -29.42
N VAL A 199 -13.89 8.23 -28.39
CA VAL A 199 -14.75 7.05 -28.52
C VAL A 199 -16.09 7.37 -27.87
N LEU A 200 -17.19 7.28 -28.62
CA LEU A 200 -18.53 7.63 -28.15
C LEU A 200 -18.62 9.03 -27.51
N GLY A 201 -17.86 9.99 -28.06
CA GLY A 201 -17.83 11.38 -27.59
C GLY A 201 -16.95 11.65 -26.36
N VAL A 202 -16.21 10.66 -25.85
CA VAL A 202 -15.30 10.83 -24.71
C VAL A 202 -13.84 10.59 -25.09
N PRO A 203 -12.89 11.36 -24.52
CA PRO A 203 -11.47 11.16 -24.73
C PRO A 203 -11.02 9.89 -23.97
N ILE A 204 -10.42 8.97 -24.70
CA ILE A 204 -9.87 7.71 -24.15
C ILE A 204 -8.44 7.54 -24.64
N PHE A 205 -7.52 7.23 -23.74
CA PHE A 205 -6.16 6.88 -24.10
C PHE A 205 -6.01 5.38 -24.32
N SER A 206 -5.35 5.02 -25.43
CA SER A 206 -5.03 3.64 -25.76
C SER A 206 -3.54 3.48 -26.11
N LEU A 207 -2.98 2.31 -25.80
CA LEU A 207 -1.59 1.99 -26.09
C LEU A 207 -1.37 1.91 -27.60
N ALA A 208 -0.53 2.78 -28.14
CA ALA A 208 -0.20 2.83 -29.56
C ALA A 208 1.13 2.13 -29.88
N ALA A 209 2.14 2.27 -29.00
CA ALA A 209 3.44 1.64 -29.19
C ALA A 209 4.12 1.30 -27.86
N THR A 210 4.92 0.25 -27.90
CA THR A 210 5.83 -0.15 -26.84
C THR A 210 7.20 -0.37 -27.44
N ILE A 211 8.21 0.39 -27.01
CA ILE A 211 9.56 0.37 -27.57
C ILE A 211 10.55 0.03 -26.46
N ASP A 212 11.46 -0.90 -26.76
CA ASP A 212 12.53 -1.26 -25.84
C ASP A 212 13.58 -0.14 -25.76
N ALA A 213 14.05 0.12 -24.56
CA ALA A 213 15.17 1.01 -24.28
C ALA A 213 16.45 0.19 -24.04
N LYS A 214 17.57 0.69 -24.56
CA LYS A 214 18.89 0.08 -24.39
C LYS A 214 19.94 1.14 -24.07
N LYS A 215 21.02 0.77 -23.40
CA LYS A 215 22.19 1.64 -23.23
C LYS A 215 22.99 1.69 -24.53
N ASN A 216 23.37 2.89 -24.94
CA ASN A 216 24.33 3.10 -26.02
C ASN A 216 25.78 2.95 -25.53
N SER A 217 26.76 3.17 -26.38
CA SER A 217 28.20 3.06 -26.06
C SER A 217 28.68 4.05 -24.99
N THR A 218 27.97 5.15 -24.76
CA THR A 218 28.28 6.15 -23.73
C THR A 218 27.56 5.88 -22.40
N GLY A 219 26.76 4.81 -22.31
CA GLY A 219 25.98 4.45 -21.12
C GLY A 219 24.64 5.18 -20.98
N GLN A 220 24.27 6.05 -21.93
CA GLN A 220 22.97 6.69 -21.97
C GLN A 220 21.91 5.75 -22.55
N TYR A 221 20.65 5.92 -22.11
CA TYR A 221 19.54 5.16 -22.69
C TYR A 221 19.02 5.82 -23.96
N GLU A 222 18.74 4.98 -24.95
CA GLU A 222 18.07 5.32 -26.21
C GLU A 222 17.01 4.28 -26.53
N LEU A 223 16.03 4.64 -27.35
CA LEU A 223 15.05 3.68 -27.84
C LEU A 223 15.63 2.89 -29.02
N THR A 224 15.27 1.61 -29.13
CA THR A 224 15.60 0.78 -30.31
C THR A 224 15.02 1.35 -31.60
N THR A 225 13.95 2.14 -31.50
CA THR A 225 13.37 2.96 -32.55
C THR A 225 13.38 4.41 -32.08
N PRO A 226 14.35 5.26 -32.51
CA PRO A 226 14.58 6.56 -31.89
C PRO A 226 13.53 7.63 -32.22
N ILE A 227 12.63 7.36 -33.16
CA ILE A 227 11.54 8.27 -33.56
C ILE A 227 10.23 7.52 -33.51
N LEU A 228 9.29 8.04 -32.71
CA LEU A 228 7.91 7.55 -32.64
C LEU A 228 6.99 8.53 -33.37
N TYR A 229 6.10 8.01 -34.20
CA TYR A 229 5.16 8.84 -34.94
C TYR A 229 3.83 8.94 -34.24
N PHE A 230 3.24 10.15 -34.25
CA PHE A 230 1.93 10.41 -33.65
C PHE A 230 1.20 11.58 -34.31
N GLU A 231 -0.10 11.56 -34.32
CA GLU A 231 -0.95 12.59 -34.94
C GLU A 231 -2.07 13.08 -33.99
N LYS A 232 -2.21 12.45 -32.84
CA LYS A 232 -3.22 12.73 -31.82
C LYS A 232 -2.53 13.14 -30.50
N PRO A 233 -3.21 13.82 -29.57
CA PRO A 233 -2.67 14.08 -28.24
C PRO A 233 -2.16 12.78 -27.61
N ALA A 234 -1.02 12.84 -26.93
CA ALA A 234 -0.34 11.66 -26.42
C ALA A 234 0.21 11.88 -25.01
N TYR A 235 0.41 10.79 -24.27
CA TYR A 235 1.32 10.77 -23.13
C TYR A 235 2.28 9.57 -23.23
N LEU A 236 3.34 9.66 -22.45
CA LEU A 236 4.34 8.59 -22.34
C LEU A 236 4.23 7.89 -20.97
N ALA A 237 4.54 6.59 -20.97
CA ALA A 237 4.76 5.86 -19.72
C ALA A 237 6.11 5.11 -19.81
N TYR A 238 6.82 5.05 -18.69
CA TYR A 238 8.18 4.53 -18.61
C TYR A 238 8.19 3.28 -17.74
N ASP A 239 8.61 2.16 -18.30
CA ASP A 239 8.88 0.92 -17.57
C ASP A 239 10.27 1.03 -16.94
N VAL A 240 10.28 1.24 -15.62
CA VAL A 240 11.48 1.51 -14.84
C VAL A 240 11.64 0.48 -13.74
N ILE A 241 12.87 0.09 -13.49
CA ILE A 241 13.26 -0.75 -12.36
C ILE A 241 14.51 -0.18 -11.71
N ASP A 242 14.54 -0.19 -10.40
CA ASP A 242 15.71 0.22 -9.63
C ASP A 242 16.18 -0.90 -8.70
N TYR A 243 17.47 -0.91 -8.35
CA TYR A 243 18.11 -1.84 -7.43
C TYR A 243 19.11 -1.11 -6.55
N LYS A 244 19.28 -1.60 -5.33
CA LYS A 244 20.36 -1.13 -4.46
C LYS A 244 21.53 -2.10 -4.41
N ASN A 245 22.72 -1.58 -4.10
CA ASN A 245 23.92 -2.40 -3.98
C ASN A 245 23.68 -3.62 -3.08
N GLY A 246 24.04 -4.80 -3.60
CA GLY A 246 23.90 -6.06 -2.87
C GLY A 246 22.47 -6.55 -2.65
N SER A 247 21.47 -5.94 -3.30
CA SER A 247 20.09 -6.38 -3.25
C SER A 247 19.60 -6.86 -4.63
N ASN A 248 18.87 -7.97 -4.65
CA ASN A 248 18.15 -8.45 -5.84
C ASN A 248 16.67 -8.04 -5.84
N PHE A 249 16.26 -7.22 -4.87
CA PHE A 249 14.92 -6.71 -4.76
C PHE A 249 14.78 -5.40 -5.53
N THR A 250 13.64 -5.23 -6.17
CA THR A 250 13.33 -4.01 -6.92
C THR A 250 12.90 -2.90 -5.96
N MET A 251 13.30 -1.68 -6.30
CA MET A 251 12.98 -0.46 -5.57
C MET A 251 12.14 0.47 -6.44
N GLY A 252 11.37 1.35 -5.81
CA GLY A 252 10.74 2.48 -6.47
C GLY A 252 11.75 3.61 -6.71
N ILE A 253 11.50 4.45 -7.71
CA ILE A 253 12.30 5.65 -7.97
C ILE A 253 11.85 6.83 -7.10
N TYR A 254 12.77 7.77 -6.86
CA TYR A 254 12.47 8.99 -6.11
C TYR A 254 11.76 10.04 -6.96
N SER A 255 12.28 10.33 -8.17
CA SER A 255 11.73 11.37 -9.02
C SER A 255 11.89 11.08 -10.51
N MET A 256 11.04 11.72 -11.31
CA MET A 256 11.15 11.73 -12.76
C MET A 256 10.80 13.12 -13.29
N GLU A 257 11.60 13.61 -14.26
CA GLU A 257 11.35 14.83 -15.00
C GLU A 257 11.37 14.55 -16.49
N GLN A 258 10.27 14.89 -17.19
CA GLN A 258 10.15 14.83 -18.63
C GLN A 258 10.16 16.23 -19.23
N LYS A 259 10.98 16.43 -20.27
CA LYS A 259 11.06 17.68 -21.04
C LYS A 259 10.68 17.44 -22.50
N VAL A 260 9.95 18.39 -23.06
CA VAL A 260 9.62 18.47 -24.48
C VAL A 260 10.32 19.71 -25.05
N ASN A 261 11.24 19.52 -26.00
CA ASN A 261 12.07 20.59 -26.55
C ASN A 261 12.77 21.45 -25.47
N GLY A 262 13.25 20.80 -24.38
CA GLY A 262 13.94 21.46 -23.28
C GLY A 262 13.03 22.06 -22.20
N THR A 263 11.72 22.13 -22.42
CA THR A 263 10.75 22.62 -21.44
C THR A 263 10.15 21.47 -20.65
N THR A 264 10.21 21.54 -19.32
CA THR A 264 9.61 20.54 -18.42
C THR A 264 8.09 20.55 -18.60
N ASN A 265 7.52 19.43 -19.06
CA ASN A 265 6.08 19.29 -19.15
C ASN A 265 5.50 18.38 -18.07
N PHE A 266 6.32 17.54 -17.44
CA PHE A 266 5.90 16.66 -16.35
C PHE A 266 7.06 16.43 -15.37
N ARG A 267 6.78 16.53 -14.06
CA ARG A 267 7.73 16.23 -13.00
C ARG A 267 7.02 15.80 -11.73
N PHE A 268 7.55 14.78 -11.06
CA PHE A 268 7.17 14.42 -9.70
C PHE A 268 8.41 14.14 -8.85
N ALA A 269 8.22 14.20 -7.52
CA ALA A 269 9.17 13.70 -6.53
C ALA A 269 8.42 13.16 -5.30
N ILE A 270 8.96 12.11 -4.69
CA ILE A 270 8.35 11.45 -3.52
C ILE A 270 9.14 11.81 -2.26
N ASP A 271 8.91 13.00 -1.72
CA ASP A 271 9.52 13.46 -0.46
C ASP A 271 8.79 12.89 0.76
N ASN A 272 7.50 12.70 0.65
CA ASN A 272 6.63 12.12 1.67
C ASN A 272 5.39 11.49 1.03
N ILE A 273 4.66 10.70 1.81
CA ILE A 273 3.44 10.02 1.35
C ILE A 273 2.29 10.37 2.29
N SER A 274 1.19 10.85 1.74
CA SER A 274 -0.03 11.04 2.52
C SER A 274 -0.89 9.78 2.52
N PHE A 275 -1.30 9.31 3.69
CA PHE A 275 -2.22 8.17 3.81
C PHE A 275 -3.58 8.42 3.16
N THR A 276 -4.02 9.68 3.05
CA THR A 276 -5.27 10.04 2.40
C THR A 276 -5.24 9.92 0.89
N THR A 277 -4.05 10.03 0.28
CA THR A 277 -3.85 10.01 -1.17
C THR A 277 -3.03 8.80 -1.66
N THR A 278 -2.50 7.97 -0.77
CA THR A 278 -1.62 6.85 -1.14
C THR A 278 -2.24 5.88 -2.16
N ARG A 279 -3.57 5.73 -2.18
CA ARG A 279 -4.27 4.85 -3.14
C ARG A 279 -4.19 5.37 -4.58
N TYR A 280 -3.88 6.63 -4.80
CA TYR A 280 -3.63 7.18 -6.14
C TYR A 280 -2.35 6.62 -6.79
N SER A 281 -1.56 5.79 -6.07
CA SER A 281 -0.53 4.92 -6.68
C SER A 281 -1.07 4.14 -7.88
N ASN A 282 -2.35 3.74 -7.86
CA ASN A 282 -3.03 3.07 -8.96
C ASN A 282 -3.20 3.91 -10.23
N ALA A 283 -3.16 5.25 -10.12
CA ALA A 283 -3.22 6.18 -11.25
C ALA A 283 -1.85 6.78 -11.58
N PHE A 284 -0.90 6.67 -10.67
CA PHE A 284 0.50 7.05 -10.86
C PHE A 284 1.21 6.09 -11.82
N THR A 285 0.89 4.81 -11.73
CA THR A 285 1.42 3.78 -12.63
C THR A 285 0.39 3.36 -13.68
N GLN A 286 0.87 2.76 -14.75
CA GLN A 286 0.02 2.05 -15.71
C GLN A 286 -0.39 0.70 -15.09
N TYR A 287 -1.48 0.72 -14.35
CA TYR A 287 -1.89 -0.32 -13.40
C TYR A 287 -1.86 -1.76 -13.94
N ASN A 288 -2.36 -1.96 -15.16
CA ASN A 288 -2.38 -3.28 -15.79
C ASN A 288 -0.98 -3.77 -16.20
N LEU A 289 -0.10 -2.87 -16.68
CA LEU A 289 1.26 -3.22 -17.08
C LEU A 289 2.17 -3.43 -15.86
N THR A 290 2.08 -2.56 -14.85
CA THR A 290 2.86 -2.70 -13.60
C THR A 290 2.66 -4.06 -12.94
N LYS A 291 1.44 -4.62 -12.99
CA LYS A 291 1.16 -5.98 -12.48
C LYS A 291 1.85 -7.11 -13.27
N GLN A 292 2.29 -6.84 -14.47
CA GLN A 292 2.91 -7.83 -15.38
C GLN A 292 4.43 -7.71 -15.41
N THR A 293 5.00 -6.68 -14.78
CA THR A 293 6.44 -6.40 -14.78
C THR A 293 7.01 -6.53 -13.37
N ARG A 294 8.35 -6.57 -13.26
CA ARG A 294 9.05 -6.55 -11.96
C ARG A 294 9.27 -5.14 -11.43
N GLY A 295 9.13 -4.11 -12.25
CA GLY A 295 9.30 -2.70 -11.91
C GLY A 295 7.99 -1.94 -12.06
N ASP A 296 8.07 -0.61 -12.02
CA ASP A 296 6.94 0.27 -12.18
C ASP A 296 6.82 0.79 -13.61
N VAL A 297 5.62 0.78 -14.18
CA VAL A 297 5.33 1.49 -15.42
C VAL A 297 4.72 2.84 -15.07
N ILE A 298 5.57 3.86 -14.96
CA ILE A 298 5.20 5.18 -14.45
C ILE A 298 4.60 6.03 -15.58
N ARG A 299 3.44 6.60 -15.34
CA ARG A 299 2.75 7.48 -16.28
C ARG A 299 3.31 8.90 -16.17
N ALA A 300 3.87 9.44 -17.27
CA ALA A 300 4.16 10.87 -17.37
C ALA A 300 2.87 11.66 -17.70
N PHE A 301 1.80 11.36 -16.98
CA PHE A 301 0.46 11.89 -17.19
C PHE A 301 -0.29 11.93 -15.85
N VAL A 302 -0.99 13.03 -15.59
CA VAL A 302 -1.85 13.18 -14.41
C VAL A 302 -3.30 12.92 -14.82
N ALA A 303 -3.83 11.76 -14.44
CA ALA A 303 -5.22 11.44 -14.71
C ALA A 303 -6.17 12.44 -14.00
N PRO A 304 -7.34 12.79 -14.59
CA PRO A 304 -8.23 13.83 -14.07
C PRO A 304 -8.63 13.67 -12.60
N ASN A 305 -8.76 12.45 -12.12
CA ASN A 305 -9.03 12.13 -10.72
C ASN A 305 -7.77 11.60 -10.01
N ASN A 306 -6.60 12.15 -10.27
CA ASN A 306 -5.40 11.82 -9.51
C ASN A 306 -4.98 13.00 -8.62
N LEU A 307 -5.18 12.86 -7.31
CA LEU A 307 -4.96 13.92 -6.32
C LEU A 307 -3.65 13.74 -5.53
N LEU A 308 -2.64 13.12 -6.12
CA LEU A 308 -1.31 13.05 -5.50
C LEU A 308 -0.69 14.44 -5.42
N HIS A 309 -0.19 14.78 -4.24
CA HIS A 309 0.50 16.05 -3.99
C HIS A 309 1.97 16.05 -4.45
N ASN A 310 2.47 14.90 -4.90
CA ASN A 310 3.86 14.69 -5.30
C ASN A 310 4.21 15.25 -6.69
N TYR A 311 3.20 15.65 -7.49
CA TYR A 311 3.43 16.28 -8.79
C TYR A 311 3.88 17.73 -8.62
N MET A 312 5.08 18.03 -9.15
CA MET A 312 5.71 19.36 -9.03
C MET A 312 5.46 20.23 -10.27
N THR A 313 5.37 19.61 -11.45
CA THR A 313 5.10 20.28 -12.74
C THR A 313 4.35 19.31 -13.63
N ASN A 314 3.24 19.77 -14.20
CA ASN A 314 2.37 19.00 -15.09
C ASN A 314 1.69 19.90 -16.11
N ILE A 315 2.47 20.46 -17.03
CA ILE A 315 1.92 21.27 -18.12
C ILE A 315 0.97 20.39 -18.95
N ASN A 316 -0.28 20.86 -19.13
CA ASN A 316 -1.31 20.12 -19.85
C ASN A 316 -1.45 18.66 -19.36
N ASP A 317 -1.37 18.46 -18.04
CA ASP A 317 -1.42 17.16 -17.35
C ASP A 317 -0.40 16.12 -17.89
N GLY A 318 0.70 16.57 -18.50
CA GLY A 318 1.69 15.72 -19.14
C GLY A 318 1.35 15.33 -20.60
N ILE A 319 0.22 15.79 -21.14
CA ILE A 319 -0.19 15.52 -22.51
C ILE A 319 0.70 16.31 -23.48
N ILE A 320 1.22 15.60 -24.49
CA ILE A 320 2.04 16.12 -25.56
C ILE A 320 1.17 16.27 -26.80
N MET A 321 1.08 17.49 -27.34
CA MET A 321 0.35 17.76 -28.59
C MET A 321 1.23 17.49 -29.80
N PRO A 322 0.70 16.90 -30.88
CA PRO A 322 1.47 16.70 -32.12
C PRO A 322 1.90 18.03 -32.74
N PRO A 323 3.10 18.11 -33.34
CA PRO A 323 3.53 19.28 -34.09
C PRO A 323 2.56 19.60 -35.23
N LYS A 324 2.60 20.84 -35.70
CA LYS A 324 1.69 21.26 -36.81
C LYS A 324 2.07 20.69 -38.16
N LYS A 325 3.38 20.57 -38.44
CA LYS A 325 3.89 20.14 -39.75
C LYS A 325 4.24 18.65 -39.75
N LEU A 326 3.94 17.97 -40.86
CA LEU A 326 4.30 16.58 -41.07
C LEU A 326 5.84 16.43 -41.01
N GLY A 327 6.33 15.42 -40.27
CA GLY A 327 7.75 15.15 -40.06
C GLY A 327 8.45 16.09 -39.08
N GLU A 328 7.80 17.14 -38.57
CA GLU A 328 8.34 17.98 -37.51
C GLU A 328 8.49 17.13 -36.23
N ARG A 329 9.62 17.34 -35.51
CA ARG A 329 10.04 16.51 -34.40
C ARG A 329 10.02 17.30 -33.08
N LEU A 330 9.59 16.65 -32.00
CA LEU A 330 9.74 17.09 -30.65
C LEU A 330 10.82 16.24 -29.97
N LYS A 331 11.84 16.89 -29.42
CA LYS A 331 12.87 16.22 -28.63
C LYS A 331 12.29 15.92 -27.24
N ILE A 332 12.31 14.65 -26.84
CA ILE A 332 11.93 14.19 -25.50
C ILE A 332 13.20 13.86 -24.74
N THR A 333 13.33 14.42 -23.54
CA THR A 333 14.41 14.09 -22.62
C THR A 333 13.80 13.77 -21.27
N THR A 334 14.07 12.59 -20.71
CA THR A 334 13.55 12.19 -19.41
C THR A 334 14.69 11.81 -18.49
N THR A 335 14.73 12.45 -17.31
CA THR A 335 15.67 12.16 -16.23
C THR A 335 14.92 11.43 -15.12
N ILE A 336 15.44 10.29 -14.69
CA ILE A 336 14.89 9.43 -13.64
C ILE A 336 15.94 9.31 -12.55
N VAL A 337 15.54 9.54 -11.31
CA VAL A 337 16.45 9.61 -10.16
C VAL A 337 15.95 8.70 -9.04
N ASP A 338 16.85 7.94 -8.43
CA ASP A 338 16.59 7.15 -7.23
C ASP A 338 16.72 7.97 -5.93
N ASP A 339 16.49 7.35 -4.80
CA ASP A 339 16.60 8.00 -3.48
C ASP A 339 18.05 8.24 -3.02
N ASN A 340 19.08 7.71 -3.72
CA ASN A 340 20.50 8.01 -3.52
C ASN A 340 21.05 9.07 -4.48
N ASN A 341 20.20 9.67 -5.34
CA ASN A 341 20.54 10.61 -6.40
C ASN A 341 21.37 10.00 -7.56
N ASN A 342 21.37 8.69 -7.72
CA ASN A 342 21.82 8.11 -8.98
C ASN A 342 20.77 8.40 -10.06
N SER A 343 21.22 8.78 -11.24
CA SER A 343 20.32 9.23 -12.30
C SER A 343 20.52 8.49 -13.60
N THR A 344 19.44 8.34 -14.34
CA THR A 344 19.39 7.81 -15.70
C THR A 344 18.68 8.79 -16.60
N ASN A 345 19.27 9.03 -17.78
CA ASN A 345 18.67 9.86 -18.81
C ASN A 345 18.33 9.01 -20.03
N ILE A 346 17.17 9.29 -20.63
CA ILE A 346 16.78 8.75 -21.94
C ILE A 346 16.35 9.88 -22.86
N GLU A 347 16.78 9.79 -24.13
CA GLU A 347 16.49 10.78 -25.16
C GLU A 347 15.96 10.10 -26.42
N PHE A 348 14.92 10.68 -27.03
CA PHE A 348 14.32 10.23 -28.29
C PHE A 348 13.44 11.33 -28.90
N TYR A 349 12.81 11.06 -30.05
CA TYR A 349 11.97 12.01 -30.74
C TYR A 349 10.54 11.49 -30.90
N LEU A 350 9.58 12.41 -30.75
CA LEU A 350 8.23 12.25 -31.25
C LEU A 350 8.08 13.08 -32.53
N ALA A 351 7.57 12.50 -33.60
CA ALA A 351 7.40 13.20 -34.88
C ALA A 351 5.93 13.14 -35.32
N ARG A 352 5.46 14.23 -35.97
CA ARG A 352 4.14 14.19 -36.60
C ARG A 352 4.14 13.21 -37.77
N GLY A 353 3.26 12.25 -37.76
CA GLY A 353 3.07 11.24 -38.78
C GLY A 353 2.03 10.22 -38.40
N ASP A 354 1.69 9.36 -39.35
CA ASP A 354 0.75 8.26 -39.12
C ASP A 354 1.32 7.27 -38.10
N SER A 355 0.61 7.10 -36.99
CA SER A 355 0.97 6.16 -35.94
C SER A 355 0.61 4.71 -36.27
N ARG A 356 -0.12 4.46 -37.37
CA ARG A 356 -0.74 3.16 -37.71
C ARG A 356 -1.56 2.54 -36.55
N HIS A 357 -1.97 3.38 -35.60
CA HIS A 357 -2.75 2.96 -34.46
C HIS A 357 -4.22 2.84 -34.88
N ILE A 358 -4.76 1.62 -34.88
CA ILE A 358 -6.18 1.34 -35.12
C ILE A 358 -6.84 1.19 -33.76
N ASN A 359 -7.65 2.16 -33.38
CA ASN A 359 -8.51 2.01 -32.22
C ASN A 359 -9.68 1.10 -32.58
N THR A 360 -9.72 -0.09 -32.03
CA THR A 360 -10.89 -0.97 -32.17
C THR A 360 -12.04 -0.38 -31.36
N ILE A 361 -13.06 0.13 -32.05
CA ILE A 361 -14.31 0.57 -31.38
C ILE A 361 -14.84 -0.62 -30.61
N PRO A 362 -15.09 -0.49 -29.30
CA PRO A 362 -15.73 -1.56 -28.54
C PRO A 362 -17.09 -1.90 -29.17
N ASP A 363 -17.42 -3.20 -29.12
CA ASP A 363 -18.73 -3.74 -29.41
C ASP A 363 -19.87 -2.86 -28.85
N ASN A 364 -21.01 -2.79 -29.54
CA ASN A 364 -22.13 -1.86 -29.30
C ASN A 364 -22.76 -1.97 -27.90
N ASN A 365 -22.35 -2.91 -27.05
CA ASN A 365 -22.90 -3.14 -25.70
C ASN A 365 -21.91 -2.71 -24.61
N VAL A 366 -21.54 -1.41 -24.61
CA VAL A 366 -20.63 -0.82 -23.63
C VAL A 366 -21.30 0.37 -22.93
N SER A 367 -20.85 0.64 -21.72
CA SER A 367 -21.25 1.81 -20.94
C SER A 367 -20.08 2.75 -20.76
N ILE A 368 -20.36 4.06 -20.82
CA ILE A 368 -19.41 5.10 -20.45
C ILE A 368 -19.54 5.37 -18.97
N VAL A 369 -18.50 5.06 -18.19
CA VAL A 369 -18.42 5.31 -16.75
C VAL A 369 -17.62 6.59 -16.53
N PRO A 370 -18.25 7.73 -16.22
CA PRO A 370 -17.56 8.98 -16.00
C PRO A 370 -16.79 8.97 -14.68
N TRP A 371 -15.68 9.71 -14.62
CA TRP A 371 -14.91 9.82 -13.38
C TRP A 371 -15.48 10.87 -12.41
N ASP A 372 -16.18 11.89 -12.91
CA ASP A 372 -16.54 13.13 -12.22
C ASP A 372 -17.96 13.14 -11.62
N ARG A 373 -18.80 12.19 -11.98
CA ARG A 373 -20.18 12.09 -11.50
C ARG A 373 -20.57 10.65 -11.21
N ASP A 374 -21.67 10.49 -10.46
CA ASP A 374 -22.24 9.18 -10.18
C ASP A 374 -22.70 8.49 -11.46
N PHE A 375 -22.50 7.19 -11.52
CA PHE A 375 -22.97 6.34 -12.60
C PHE A 375 -23.72 5.14 -12.03
N GLN A 376 -24.82 4.78 -12.65
CA GLN A 376 -25.56 3.57 -12.32
C GLN A 376 -25.80 2.75 -13.60
N TYR A 377 -25.36 1.50 -13.58
CA TYR A 377 -25.83 0.51 -14.54
C TYR A 377 -27.03 -0.23 -13.95
N ARG A 378 -28.03 -0.52 -14.78
CA ARG A 378 -29.21 -1.29 -14.37
C ARG A 378 -29.72 -2.14 -15.53
N ASP A 379 -29.97 -3.41 -15.26
CA ASP A 379 -30.72 -4.31 -16.11
C ASP A 379 -31.75 -5.11 -15.28
N HIS A 380 -32.30 -6.19 -15.85
CA HIS A 380 -33.30 -7.03 -15.18
C HIS A 380 -32.71 -7.86 -14.02
N ALA A 381 -31.42 -8.09 -13.97
CA ALA A 381 -30.76 -8.98 -13.02
C ALA A 381 -29.91 -8.25 -11.98
N MET A 382 -29.37 -7.06 -12.31
CA MET A 382 -28.46 -6.35 -11.42
C MET A 382 -28.54 -4.85 -11.53
N THR A 383 -28.11 -4.20 -10.44
CA THR A 383 -27.77 -2.77 -10.40
C THR A 383 -26.34 -2.63 -9.92
N VAL A 384 -25.55 -1.77 -10.61
CA VAL A 384 -24.18 -1.42 -10.19
C VAL A 384 -24.12 0.08 -9.95
N ASP A 385 -23.95 0.48 -8.69
CA ASP A 385 -23.79 1.88 -8.29
C ASP A 385 -22.31 2.22 -8.22
N ILE A 386 -21.86 3.18 -9.02
CA ILE A 386 -20.48 3.66 -9.10
C ILE A 386 -20.47 5.15 -8.74
N PRO A 387 -20.08 5.52 -7.51
CA PRO A 387 -20.03 6.93 -7.08
C PRO A 387 -19.00 7.72 -7.89
N ALA A 388 -19.22 9.02 -8.04
CA ALA A 388 -18.25 9.96 -8.60
C ALA A 388 -16.86 9.77 -7.99
N ARG A 389 -15.83 9.92 -8.81
CA ARG A 389 -14.40 9.70 -8.43
C ARG A 389 -14.08 8.26 -8.00
N SER A 390 -14.83 7.26 -8.49
CA SER A 390 -14.49 5.85 -8.30
C SER A 390 -13.44 5.37 -9.28
N VAL A 391 -13.42 5.89 -10.50
CA VAL A 391 -12.37 5.66 -11.50
C VAL A 391 -11.49 6.91 -11.65
N TYR A 392 -10.27 6.75 -12.16
CA TYR A 392 -9.28 7.84 -12.25
C TYR A 392 -9.45 8.71 -13.50
N GLU A 393 -10.06 8.17 -14.53
CA GLU A 393 -10.43 8.81 -15.79
C GLU A 393 -11.69 8.12 -16.33
N THR A 394 -12.42 8.76 -17.24
CA THR A 394 -13.62 8.16 -17.84
C THR A 394 -13.25 6.84 -18.53
N GLN A 395 -14.07 5.82 -18.31
CA GLN A 395 -13.82 4.46 -18.80
C GLN A 395 -14.97 4.00 -19.68
N ILE A 396 -14.65 3.18 -20.67
CA ILE A 396 -15.62 2.43 -21.48
C ILE A 396 -15.53 0.97 -21.06
N MET A 397 -16.61 0.41 -20.56
CA MET A 397 -16.61 -0.97 -20.04
C MET A 397 -17.94 -1.69 -20.21
N LYS A 398 -17.90 -3.00 -20.07
CA LYS A 398 -19.08 -3.87 -20.19
C LYS A 398 -19.64 -4.22 -18.83
N PHE A 399 -20.97 -4.24 -18.77
CA PHE A 399 -21.75 -4.85 -17.70
C PHE A 399 -22.69 -5.87 -18.32
N SER A 400 -22.81 -7.05 -17.74
CA SER A 400 -23.72 -8.08 -18.27
C SER A 400 -23.99 -9.17 -17.25
N TYR A 401 -25.13 -9.84 -17.40
CA TYR A 401 -25.48 -11.08 -16.70
C TYR A 401 -25.82 -12.16 -17.73
N ASP A 402 -25.30 -13.37 -17.56
CA ASP A 402 -25.49 -14.48 -18.48
C ASP A 402 -26.33 -15.65 -17.91
N GLY A 403 -27.04 -15.41 -16.80
CA GLY A 403 -27.79 -16.42 -16.06
C GLY A 403 -27.05 -17.00 -14.87
N LYS A 404 -25.74 -16.78 -14.76
CA LYS A 404 -24.88 -17.26 -13.66
C LYS A 404 -23.84 -16.24 -13.20
N TYR A 405 -23.23 -15.53 -14.13
CA TYR A 405 -22.10 -14.66 -13.87
C TYR A 405 -22.48 -13.18 -14.07
N TYR A 406 -22.18 -12.36 -13.07
CA TYR A 406 -22.31 -10.90 -13.08
C TYR A 406 -20.98 -10.31 -13.47
N ARG A 407 -20.84 -9.84 -14.71
CA ARG A 407 -19.69 -9.10 -15.17
C ARG A 407 -19.87 -7.64 -14.80
N ILE A 408 -18.97 -7.10 -14.00
CA ILE A 408 -18.97 -5.68 -13.66
C ILE A 408 -17.61 -5.05 -14.04
N GLY A 409 -17.56 -4.40 -15.22
CA GLY A 409 -16.38 -3.73 -15.73
C GLY A 409 -15.20 -4.64 -16.07
N ASP A 410 -13.98 -4.11 -15.97
CA ASP A 410 -12.71 -4.80 -16.25
C ASP A 410 -11.79 -4.78 -15.02
N LYS A 411 -11.32 -5.96 -14.58
CA LYS A 411 -10.40 -6.14 -13.44
C LYS A 411 -9.05 -5.43 -13.58
N ASN A 412 -8.71 -5.00 -14.79
CA ASN A 412 -7.51 -4.22 -15.06
C ASN A 412 -7.67 -2.71 -14.82
N ILE A 413 -8.90 -2.26 -14.53
CA ILE A 413 -9.20 -0.87 -14.18
C ILE A 413 -9.28 -0.77 -12.65
N PRO A 414 -8.39 0.00 -12.01
CA PRO A 414 -8.40 0.14 -10.57
C PRO A 414 -9.51 1.07 -10.08
N LEU A 415 -10.04 0.78 -8.90
CA LEU A 415 -11.06 1.61 -8.24
C LEU A 415 -10.48 2.40 -7.06
N GLN A 416 -10.75 3.70 -7.02
CA GLN A 416 -10.45 4.56 -5.88
C GLN A 416 -11.45 4.38 -4.75
N LYS A 417 -12.73 4.28 -5.07
CA LYS A 417 -13.83 4.13 -4.09
C LYS A 417 -14.47 2.74 -4.17
N PHE A 418 -15.27 2.43 -3.16
CA PHE A 418 -16.15 1.28 -3.22
C PHE A 418 -17.29 1.53 -4.19
N ILE A 419 -17.63 0.49 -4.96
CA ILE A 419 -18.84 0.38 -5.77
C ILE A 419 -19.77 -0.65 -5.13
N VAL A 420 -21.05 -0.62 -5.50
CA VAL A 420 -22.06 -1.52 -4.95
C VAL A 420 -22.75 -2.29 -6.07
N LEU A 421 -22.62 -3.60 -6.03
CA LEU A 421 -23.41 -4.52 -6.88
C LEU A 421 -24.61 -5.02 -6.06
N LYS A 422 -25.81 -4.90 -6.61
CA LYS A 422 -27.05 -5.47 -6.09
C LYS A 422 -27.65 -6.39 -7.14
N THR A 423 -28.05 -7.59 -6.74
CA THR A 423 -28.60 -8.58 -7.68
C THR A 423 -29.96 -9.08 -7.20
N ILE A 424 -30.84 -9.37 -8.16
CA ILE A 424 -32.16 -9.93 -7.89
C ILE A 424 -32.07 -11.45 -8.05
N ASP A 425 -31.73 -12.14 -6.97
CA ASP A 425 -31.61 -13.60 -6.96
C ASP A 425 -32.68 -14.25 -6.09
N LEU A 426 -33.30 -15.28 -6.60
CA LEU A 426 -34.23 -16.11 -5.83
C LEU A 426 -33.44 -17.09 -4.95
N ILE A 427 -32.94 -16.59 -3.81
CA ILE A 427 -32.22 -17.40 -2.84
C ILE A 427 -33.20 -17.98 -1.81
N GLU A 428 -33.16 -19.30 -1.66
CA GLU A 428 -33.96 -20.00 -0.63
C GLU A 428 -33.70 -19.38 0.76
N PRO A 429 -34.74 -19.09 1.55
CA PRO A 429 -34.62 -18.44 2.84
C PRO A 429 -33.55 -19.03 3.76
N LYS A 430 -33.41 -20.36 3.80
CA LYS A 430 -32.44 -21.09 4.62
C LYS A 430 -30.98 -20.88 4.18
N LEU A 431 -30.73 -20.47 2.92
CA LEU A 431 -29.39 -20.27 2.35
C LEU A 431 -28.97 -18.79 2.35
N ARG A 432 -29.86 -17.84 2.61
CA ARG A 432 -29.57 -16.40 2.55
C ARG A 432 -28.39 -15.98 3.44
N SER A 433 -28.32 -16.51 4.67
CA SER A 433 -27.21 -16.23 5.59
C SER A 433 -25.88 -16.86 5.18
N LYS A 434 -25.91 -17.83 4.26
CA LYS A 434 -24.75 -18.56 3.75
C LYS A 434 -24.28 -18.07 2.38
N ALA A 435 -25.09 -17.26 1.70
CA ALA A 435 -24.78 -16.74 0.39
C ALA A 435 -23.68 -15.69 0.44
N LEU A 436 -22.78 -15.72 -0.56
CA LEU A 436 -21.74 -14.73 -0.78
C LEU A 436 -21.39 -14.67 -2.26
N PHE A 437 -20.79 -13.59 -2.68
CA PHE A 437 -20.19 -13.52 -4.01
C PHE A 437 -18.80 -14.18 -4.01
N VAL A 438 -18.50 -14.86 -5.12
CA VAL A 438 -17.15 -15.31 -5.46
C VAL A 438 -16.70 -14.61 -6.74
N ASN A 439 -15.42 -14.26 -6.81
CA ASN A 439 -14.81 -13.59 -7.95
C ASN A 439 -14.39 -14.60 -9.05
N SER A 440 -13.85 -14.09 -10.17
CA SER A 440 -13.41 -14.93 -11.30
C SER A 440 -12.31 -15.94 -10.93
N ALA A 441 -11.57 -15.74 -9.84
CA ALA A 441 -10.57 -16.66 -9.32
C ALA A 441 -11.16 -17.72 -8.35
N GLY A 442 -12.46 -17.70 -8.10
CA GLY A 442 -13.13 -18.60 -7.16
C GLY A 442 -12.98 -18.23 -5.69
N HIS A 443 -12.46 -17.04 -5.39
CA HIS A 443 -12.28 -16.58 -4.01
C HIS A 443 -13.53 -15.86 -3.51
N GLY A 444 -13.88 -16.07 -2.24
CA GLY A 444 -14.97 -15.36 -1.59
C GLY A 444 -14.72 -13.84 -1.59
N ALA A 445 -15.65 -13.10 -2.19
CA ALA A 445 -15.62 -11.63 -2.26
C ALA A 445 -16.48 -10.97 -1.19
N GLY A 446 -17.22 -11.76 -0.40
CA GLY A 446 -18.16 -11.26 0.61
C GLY A 446 -19.55 -11.03 0.04
N GLY A 447 -20.28 -10.06 0.58
CA GLY A 447 -21.67 -9.78 0.25
C GLY A 447 -22.66 -10.38 1.24
N GLU A 448 -23.82 -9.75 1.31
CA GLU A 448 -24.88 -10.09 2.24
C GLU A 448 -26.24 -10.02 1.54
N PHE A 449 -27.20 -10.82 2.02
CA PHE A 449 -28.59 -10.74 1.55
C PHE A 449 -29.33 -9.69 2.40
N ILE A 450 -29.71 -8.58 1.75
CA ILE A 450 -30.33 -7.42 2.38
C ILE A 450 -31.56 -7.03 1.55
N ASP A 451 -32.72 -6.87 2.17
CA ASP A 451 -33.96 -6.39 1.54
C ASP A 451 -34.33 -7.11 0.22
N GLY A 452 -34.20 -8.43 0.21
CA GLY A 452 -34.55 -9.24 -0.96
C GLY A 452 -33.48 -9.33 -2.05
N GLN A 453 -32.30 -8.74 -1.83
CA GLN A 453 -31.23 -8.68 -2.81
C GLN A 453 -29.89 -9.17 -2.21
N MET A 454 -29.03 -9.74 -3.05
CA MET A 454 -27.62 -9.91 -2.69
C MET A 454 -26.88 -8.61 -2.96
N VAL A 455 -26.19 -8.10 -1.96
CA VAL A 455 -25.47 -6.82 -2.00
C VAL A 455 -23.99 -7.07 -1.77
N LEU A 456 -23.14 -6.65 -2.72
CA LEU A 456 -21.69 -6.66 -2.62
C LEU A 456 -21.17 -5.23 -2.66
N ARG A 457 -20.38 -4.86 -1.66
CA ARG A 457 -19.57 -3.64 -1.66
C ARG A 457 -18.11 -4.00 -1.94
N THR A 458 -17.60 -3.58 -3.09
CA THR A 458 -16.25 -3.97 -3.56
C THR A 458 -15.46 -2.78 -4.10
N ARG A 459 -14.12 -2.90 -4.10
CA ARG A 459 -13.18 -2.01 -4.81
C ARG A 459 -12.52 -2.71 -6.00
N ASN A 460 -13.13 -3.75 -6.53
CA ASN A 460 -12.63 -4.45 -7.69
C ASN A 460 -13.75 -4.58 -8.72
N PHE A 461 -13.46 -4.22 -9.95
CA PHE A 461 -14.19 -4.75 -11.10
C PHE A 461 -13.78 -6.20 -11.29
N ASP A 462 -14.75 -7.08 -11.57
CA ASP A 462 -14.50 -8.51 -11.81
C ASP A 462 -15.75 -9.17 -12.41
N VAL A 463 -15.69 -10.48 -12.58
CA VAL A 463 -16.84 -11.36 -12.85
C VAL A 463 -17.17 -12.07 -11.55
N TYR A 464 -18.40 -11.89 -11.09
CA TYR A 464 -18.88 -12.47 -9.84
C TYR A 464 -19.96 -13.53 -10.08
N SER A 465 -20.07 -14.49 -9.18
CA SER A 465 -21.21 -15.40 -9.09
C SER A 465 -21.58 -15.58 -7.62
N ILE A 466 -22.78 -16.08 -7.35
CA ILE A 466 -23.24 -16.39 -5.99
C ILE A 466 -22.86 -17.82 -5.64
N ALA A 467 -22.30 -18.00 -4.45
CA ALA A 467 -22.01 -19.30 -3.86
C ALA A 467 -22.54 -19.35 -2.42
N TYR A 468 -22.55 -20.55 -1.84
CA TYR A 468 -23.07 -20.79 -0.49
C TYR A 468 -22.00 -21.45 0.37
N ASP A 469 -21.64 -20.81 1.46
CA ASP A 469 -20.71 -21.36 2.43
C ASP A 469 -21.50 -22.03 3.57
N THR A 470 -21.68 -23.33 3.45
CA THR A 470 -22.37 -24.17 4.44
C THR A 470 -21.40 -25.09 5.20
N ILE A 471 -20.13 -25.08 4.83
CA ILE A 471 -19.10 -25.94 5.41
C ILE A 471 -18.46 -25.24 6.60
N LYS A 472 -18.42 -25.91 7.75
CA LYS A 472 -17.74 -25.37 8.94
C LYS A 472 -16.22 -25.30 8.73
N PRO A 473 -15.52 -24.32 9.34
CA PRO A 473 -14.07 -24.23 9.25
C PRO A 473 -13.40 -25.50 9.79
N SER A 474 -12.24 -25.82 9.21
CA SER A 474 -11.43 -26.97 9.59
C SER A 474 -10.49 -26.61 10.74
N ILE A 475 -10.34 -27.52 11.71
CA ILE A 475 -9.38 -27.42 12.81
C ILE A 475 -8.57 -28.72 12.85
N ALA A 476 -7.25 -28.60 12.70
CA ALA A 476 -6.32 -29.72 12.88
C ALA A 476 -5.32 -29.39 13.98
N ILE A 477 -5.11 -30.33 14.90
CA ILE A 477 -4.07 -30.22 15.94
C ILE A 477 -2.75 -30.60 15.29
N VAL A 478 -1.75 -29.72 15.39
CA VAL A 478 -0.38 -30.01 14.93
C VAL A 478 0.39 -30.61 16.09
N LYS A 479 1.03 -31.77 15.87
CA LYS A 479 1.83 -32.40 16.92
C LYS A 479 2.85 -31.43 17.53
N PRO A 480 3.02 -31.44 18.87
CA PRO A 480 3.94 -30.53 19.52
C PRO A 480 5.36 -30.69 19.00
N GLY A 481 6.00 -29.56 18.70
CA GLY A 481 7.45 -29.50 18.59
C GLY A 481 8.09 -29.31 19.97
N ALA A 482 9.41 -29.32 20.04
CA ALA A 482 10.21 -29.23 21.28
C ALA A 482 10.03 -27.91 22.09
N ASN A 483 9.17 -26.98 21.67
CA ASN A 483 9.18 -25.57 22.11
C ASN A 483 8.00 -25.16 23.02
N ASN A 484 7.46 -26.05 23.83
CA ASN A 484 6.40 -25.72 24.81
C ASN A 484 5.21 -24.91 24.20
N THR A 485 4.78 -25.31 22.98
CA THR A 485 3.71 -24.63 22.23
C THR A 485 2.56 -25.57 21.90
N LEU A 486 1.34 -25.06 21.96
CA LEU A 486 0.13 -25.70 21.44
C LEU A 486 -0.18 -25.07 20.08
N LYS A 487 -0.18 -25.88 19.02
CA LYS A 487 -0.35 -25.40 17.65
C LYS A 487 -1.52 -26.07 16.94
N PHE A 488 -2.33 -25.26 16.28
CA PHE A 488 -3.42 -25.70 15.41
C PHE A 488 -3.22 -25.16 14.00
N LYS A 489 -3.76 -25.87 13.02
CA LYS A 489 -4.03 -25.35 11.69
C LYS A 489 -5.51 -25.10 11.58
N ILE A 490 -5.92 -23.85 11.29
CA ILE A 490 -7.32 -23.46 11.13
C ILE A 490 -7.52 -22.88 9.73
N THR A 491 -8.44 -23.47 8.97
CA THR A 491 -8.72 -23.06 7.59
C THR A 491 -10.22 -23.00 7.34
N ASP A 492 -10.58 -22.25 6.35
CA ASP A 492 -11.93 -22.21 5.81
C ASP A 492 -11.89 -22.34 4.28
N ASN A 493 -12.93 -22.93 3.71
CA ASN A 493 -12.93 -23.26 2.28
C ASN A 493 -13.37 -22.11 1.38
N LEU A 494 -14.16 -21.14 1.91
CA LEU A 494 -14.78 -20.14 1.04
C LEU A 494 -14.87 -18.74 1.65
N SER A 495 -15.59 -18.57 2.77
CA SER A 495 -15.79 -17.22 3.35
C SER A 495 -14.61 -16.73 4.17
N GLY A 496 -13.76 -17.62 4.63
CA GLY A 496 -12.60 -17.36 5.47
C GLY A 496 -12.91 -17.31 6.96
N VAL A 497 -11.90 -17.57 7.78
CA VAL A 497 -11.99 -17.52 9.25
C VAL A 497 -12.33 -16.11 9.71
N ALA A 498 -13.41 -15.96 10.47
CA ALA A 498 -13.85 -14.70 11.07
C ALA A 498 -13.29 -14.50 12.48
N SER A 499 -13.35 -15.55 13.31
CA SER A 499 -12.90 -15.49 14.70
C SER A 499 -12.53 -16.87 15.24
N TYR A 500 -11.75 -16.85 16.30
CA TYR A 500 -11.41 -18.04 17.07
C TYR A 500 -11.37 -17.72 18.57
N ARG A 501 -11.59 -18.74 19.41
CA ARG A 501 -11.47 -18.66 20.85
C ARG A 501 -10.85 -19.95 21.38
N LEU A 502 -9.70 -19.82 22.02
CA LEU A 502 -9.01 -20.90 22.70
C LEU A 502 -9.27 -20.79 24.19
N THR A 503 -9.65 -21.91 24.83
CA THR A 503 -9.65 -22.01 26.31
C THR A 503 -8.80 -23.20 26.75
N ILE A 504 -8.13 -23.04 27.88
CA ILE A 504 -7.34 -24.07 28.54
C ILE A 504 -7.83 -24.20 29.97
N ASN A 505 -8.32 -25.39 30.35
CA ASN A 505 -8.96 -25.65 31.66
C ASN A 505 -10.09 -24.62 31.92
N GLY A 506 -10.92 -24.33 30.91
CA GLY A 506 -12.04 -23.41 30.95
C GLY A 506 -11.67 -21.91 30.97
N LYS A 507 -10.39 -21.55 31.03
CA LYS A 507 -9.93 -20.15 31.01
C LYS A 507 -9.45 -19.76 29.62
N TRP A 508 -9.77 -18.53 29.17
CA TRP A 508 -9.27 -17.99 27.91
C TRP A 508 -7.75 -18.03 27.87
N ALA A 509 -7.20 -18.45 26.72
CA ALA A 509 -5.77 -18.53 26.47
C ALA A 509 -5.39 -17.71 25.25
N LEU A 510 -4.35 -16.88 25.40
CA LEU A 510 -3.82 -16.08 24.29
C LEU A 510 -3.26 -17.01 23.20
N ALA A 511 -3.78 -16.87 21.98
CA ALA A 511 -3.26 -17.58 20.81
C ALA A 511 -3.04 -16.61 19.65
N GLU A 512 -1.89 -16.72 19.02
CA GLU A 512 -1.46 -15.93 17.88
C GLU A 512 -1.88 -16.62 16.58
N TYR A 513 -2.68 -15.96 15.74
CA TYR A 513 -3.07 -16.44 14.44
C TYR A 513 -2.20 -15.85 13.35
N ASP A 514 -1.61 -16.70 12.52
CA ASP A 514 -0.91 -16.31 11.30
C ASP A 514 -1.71 -16.80 10.07
N PRO A 515 -2.39 -15.89 9.35
CA PRO A 515 -3.19 -16.25 8.18
C PRO A 515 -2.35 -16.74 6.99
N LYS A 516 -1.06 -16.38 6.89
CA LYS A 516 -0.17 -16.82 5.81
C LYS A 516 0.08 -18.34 5.84
N THR A 517 0.17 -18.88 7.04
CA THR A 517 0.39 -20.32 7.27
C THR A 517 -0.87 -21.01 7.80
N SER A 518 -1.97 -20.26 8.02
CA SER A 518 -3.20 -20.72 8.65
C SER A 518 -2.95 -21.35 10.04
N SER A 519 -1.89 -20.92 10.73
CA SER A 519 -1.51 -21.47 12.04
C SER A 519 -1.99 -20.61 13.20
N LEU A 520 -2.50 -21.26 14.24
CA LEU A 520 -2.86 -20.67 15.51
C LEU A 520 -1.98 -21.26 16.59
N VAL A 521 -1.23 -20.41 17.32
CA VAL A 521 -0.20 -20.85 18.26
C VAL A 521 -0.44 -20.25 19.64
N HIS A 522 -0.58 -21.07 20.66
CA HIS A 522 -0.45 -20.69 22.06
C HIS A 522 0.92 -21.09 22.58
N ARG A 523 1.59 -20.19 23.33
CA ARG A 523 2.89 -20.42 23.96
C ARG A 523 2.71 -20.53 25.46
N PHE A 524 3.07 -21.67 26.04
CA PHE A 524 3.11 -21.80 27.49
C PHE A 524 4.31 -21.04 28.07
N LYS A 525 4.19 -20.58 29.32
CA LYS A 525 5.33 -19.96 30.00
C LYS A 525 6.50 -20.95 30.08
N PRO A 526 7.76 -20.50 30.04
CA PRO A 526 8.94 -21.39 30.03
C PRO A 526 8.97 -22.39 31.21
N ASN A 527 8.45 -22.02 32.37
CA ASN A 527 8.41 -22.83 33.57
C ASN A 527 7.08 -23.58 33.77
N ALA A 528 6.24 -23.68 32.75
CA ALA A 528 4.99 -24.41 32.85
C ALA A 528 5.28 -25.92 33.00
N THR A 529 4.79 -26.53 34.07
CA THR A 529 4.92 -27.97 34.28
C THR A 529 4.10 -28.74 33.24
N PRO A 530 4.70 -29.75 32.56
CA PRO A 530 3.94 -30.61 31.67
C PRO A 530 2.84 -31.36 32.42
N GLN A 531 1.60 -31.08 32.09
CA GLN A 531 0.44 -31.75 32.68
C GLN A 531 -0.68 -31.88 31.65
N GLU A 532 -1.60 -32.81 31.88
CA GLU A 532 -2.81 -32.93 31.06
C GLU A 532 -3.71 -31.71 31.25
N ARG A 533 -4.14 -31.11 30.16
CA ARG A 533 -5.00 -29.92 30.16
C ARG A 533 -6.20 -30.14 29.25
N ALA A 534 -7.36 -29.73 29.72
CA ALA A 534 -8.56 -29.66 28.91
C ALA A 534 -8.44 -28.45 27.95
N ILE A 535 -8.58 -28.68 26.68
CA ILE A 535 -8.44 -27.67 25.61
C ILE A 535 -9.75 -27.62 24.83
N GLU A 536 -10.32 -26.43 24.71
CA GLU A 536 -11.43 -26.17 23.78
C GLU A 536 -10.95 -25.10 22.79
N LEU A 537 -11.12 -25.39 21.49
CA LEU A 537 -10.92 -24.41 20.43
C LEU A 537 -12.20 -24.29 19.60
N LYS A 538 -12.79 -23.10 19.63
CA LYS A 538 -13.93 -22.71 18.80
C LYS A 538 -13.42 -21.83 17.66
N VAL A 539 -13.80 -22.16 16.40
CA VAL A 539 -13.52 -21.37 15.19
C VAL A 539 -14.82 -21.09 14.47
N VAL A 540 -14.97 -19.84 14.01
CA VAL A 540 -16.16 -19.36 13.30
C VAL A 540 -15.72 -18.74 11.99
N ASP A 541 -16.36 -19.08 10.88
CA ASP A 541 -16.15 -18.41 9.58
C ASP A 541 -17.02 -17.15 9.41
N ARG A 542 -16.85 -16.45 8.29
CA ARG A 542 -17.62 -15.21 8.03
C ARG A 542 -19.09 -15.44 7.69
N LYS A 543 -19.49 -16.69 7.40
CA LYS A 543 -20.89 -17.07 7.21
C LYS A 543 -21.49 -17.79 8.43
N ARG A 544 -20.83 -17.62 9.59
CA ARG A 544 -21.27 -18.11 10.91
C ARG A 544 -21.40 -19.62 10.97
N ASN A 545 -20.63 -20.40 10.19
CA ASN A 545 -20.47 -21.81 10.45
C ASN A 545 -19.46 -21.98 11.60
N VAL A 546 -19.74 -22.89 12.52
CA VAL A 546 -18.96 -23.06 13.75
C VAL A 546 -18.36 -24.46 13.81
N ASN A 547 -17.08 -24.54 14.12
CA ASN A 547 -16.43 -25.78 14.50
C ASN A 547 -15.85 -25.65 15.91
N ILE A 548 -16.04 -26.68 16.74
CA ILE A 548 -15.53 -26.73 18.11
C ILE A 548 -14.83 -28.08 18.28
N ILE A 549 -13.60 -28.05 18.76
CA ILE A 549 -12.92 -29.28 19.22
C ILE A 549 -12.69 -29.20 20.72
N ASN A 550 -12.92 -30.31 21.40
CA ASN A 550 -12.61 -30.54 22.80
C ASN A 550 -11.60 -31.69 22.88
N THR A 551 -10.49 -31.48 23.53
CA THR A 551 -9.44 -32.49 23.66
C THR A 551 -8.70 -32.34 24.98
N LYS A 552 -8.04 -33.42 25.39
CA LYS A 552 -7.08 -33.40 26.48
C LYS A 552 -5.70 -33.62 25.91
N GLN A 553 -4.77 -32.78 26.28
CA GLN A 553 -3.40 -32.85 25.80
C GLN A 553 -2.43 -32.67 26.96
N LYS A 554 -1.36 -33.47 26.96
CA LYS A 554 -0.26 -33.33 27.92
C LYS A 554 0.80 -32.40 27.29
N TRP A 555 1.04 -31.29 27.98
CA TRP A 555 2.00 -30.25 27.56
C TRP A 555 2.91 -29.88 28.70
#